data_a049ab4b7de5d2dfd39e46fb58a05004
#
_entry.id   a049ab4b7de5d2dfd39e46fb58a05004
#
_cell.length_a   1.000
_cell.length_b   1.000
_cell.length_c   1.000
_cell.angle_alpha   90.00
_cell.angle_beta   90.00
_cell.angle_gamma   90.00
#
_symmetry.space_group_name_H-M   'P 1'
#
loop_
_entity.id
_entity.type
_entity.pdbx_description
1 polymer ?
#
loop_
_entity_poly.entity_id
_entity_poly.type
_entity_poly.pdbx_seq_one_letter_code
_entity_poly.pdbx_strand_id
1 'polypeptide(L)'
;MNSMLMRGLMIGLTALSGSLALSAQVVVSSGFEQLDRWASECLAERSMTLGYPGNNDIRLEEFYRWYTGNNLESMIINNAGDPFEEGDHTLSSLDFEREVIQYFAPKYGFDGNDLWGIVTMSGTDGNNHGIYFGVNYLKRKTGKMPVVYVSDEAHYSNYRLCDLQHLEVRLVKSDSMGRMVPDSLEKVLDPTRPCLIVYAMGSTFKGAIDDQKALDDVLARHEGMAVYRHVDAALFGGYLPFTEYKDLVDRRKTGFDSISVSGHKFFGIDSPCGLFITTRDVYDNQSTYDISYLNANMRMINCSRSGIEPLKFWWLMKTVGDEGWTEQAVRIFENTRYLKFELKRIGWPYWNNEYSNTVIFRRPSAKVVRKYNLACGEDAAFGGKLSHVVVMQHVTKDSIDRLIADLRNETISDL
;
A
#
# COMPACT_ATOMS: atom_id res chain seq x y z
N MET A 1 -54.91 39.23 35.94
CA MET A 1 -54.21 38.23 36.79
C MET A 1 -53.69 37.05 35.89
N ASN A 2 -52.81 37.24 34.95
CA ASN A 2 -52.25 36.16 34.13
C ASN A 2 -50.99 36.56 33.31
N SER A 3 -50.30 37.61 33.67
CA SER A 3 -49.10 38.03 32.94
C SER A 3 -47.77 37.82 33.71
N MET A 4 -47.86 37.46 35.01
CA MET A 4 -46.65 37.24 35.84
C MET A 4 -46.17 35.78 35.92
N LEU A 5 -47.02 34.80 35.64
CA LEU A 5 -46.65 33.37 35.67
C LEU A 5 -45.93 32.92 34.41
N MET A 6 -46.14 33.57 33.28
CA MET A 6 -45.46 33.22 32.02
C MET A 6 -44.01 33.73 31.94
N ARG A 7 -43.66 34.81 32.66
CA ARG A 7 -42.27 35.34 32.69
C ARG A 7 -41.32 34.50 33.57
N GLY A 8 -41.86 33.86 34.60
CA GLY A 8 -41.07 32.97 35.48
C GLY A 8 -40.66 31.64 34.83
N LEU A 9 -41.52 31.12 33.95
CA LEU A 9 -41.26 29.84 33.27
C LEU A 9 -40.22 29.97 32.11
N MET A 10 -40.21 31.15 31.45
CA MET A 10 -39.20 31.38 30.39
C MET A 10 -37.78 31.62 30.92
N ILE A 11 -37.64 32.23 32.11
CA ILE A 11 -36.33 32.47 32.72
C ILE A 11 -35.75 31.16 33.26
N GLY A 12 -36.56 30.22 33.71
CA GLY A 12 -36.12 28.88 34.16
C GLY A 12 -35.66 27.98 33.03
N LEU A 13 -36.28 28.06 31.85
CA LEU A 13 -35.90 27.27 30.69
C LEU A 13 -34.63 27.78 30.01
N THR A 14 -34.40 29.11 30.00
CA THR A 14 -33.14 29.65 29.45
C THR A 14 -31.95 29.44 30.38
N ALA A 15 -32.13 29.38 31.70
CA ALA A 15 -31.06 29.07 32.63
C ALA A 15 -30.68 27.59 32.62
N LEU A 16 -31.64 26.67 32.42
CA LEU A 16 -31.37 25.24 32.27
C LEU A 16 -30.73 24.91 30.94
N SER A 17 -31.10 25.58 29.84
CA SER A 17 -30.46 25.37 28.54
C SER A 17 -29.02 25.95 28.51
N GLY A 18 -28.80 27.08 29.19
CA GLY A 18 -27.47 27.67 29.30
C GLY A 18 -26.49 26.82 30.14
N SER A 19 -26.96 26.22 31.24
CA SER A 19 -26.11 25.35 32.08
C SER A 19 -25.83 24.00 31.44
N LEU A 20 -26.77 23.43 30.70
CA LEU A 20 -26.55 22.21 29.92
C LEU A 20 -25.62 22.43 28.72
N ALA A 21 -25.74 23.58 28.04
CA ALA A 21 -24.82 23.95 26.97
C ALA A 21 -23.43 24.25 27.51
N LEU A 22 -23.29 24.89 28.67
CA LEU A 22 -21.98 25.14 29.29
C LEU A 22 -21.33 23.84 29.79
N SER A 23 -22.10 22.92 30.37
CA SER A 23 -21.57 21.61 30.80
C SER A 23 -21.20 20.70 29.62
N ALA A 24 -21.95 20.73 28.53
CA ALA A 24 -21.62 20.04 27.29
C ALA A 24 -20.34 20.63 26.64
N GLN A 25 -20.21 21.96 26.63
CA GLN A 25 -19.02 22.64 26.11
C GLN A 25 -17.76 22.36 26.94
N VAL A 26 -17.86 22.28 28.26
CA VAL A 26 -16.73 21.97 29.16
C VAL A 26 -16.29 20.51 29.01
N VAL A 27 -17.23 19.58 28.84
CA VAL A 27 -16.87 18.15 28.62
C VAL A 27 -16.26 17.92 27.21
N VAL A 28 -16.73 18.66 26.22
CA VAL A 28 -16.19 18.60 24.86
C VAL A 28 -14.79 19.22 24.79
N SER A 29 -14.50 20.33 25.49
CA SER A 29 -13.19 21.00 25.43
C SER A 29 -12.05 20.11 25.96
N SER A 30 -12.23 19.36 27.03
CA SER A 30 -11.15 18.51 27.60
C SER A 30 -10.80 17.31 26.71
N GLY A 31 -11.73 16.81 25.88
CA GLY A 31 -11.47 15.75 24.88
C GLY A 31 -10.75 16.28 23.65
N PHE A 32 -11.08 17.49 23.19
CA PHE A 32 -10.45 18.11 22.03
C PHE A 32 -9.01 18.55 22.31
N GLU A 33 -8.66 18.98 23.51
CA GLU A 33 -7.28 19.29 23.87
C GLU A 33 -6.32 18.10 23.74
N GLN A 34 -6.78 16.89 23.98
CA GLN A 34 -6.00 15.68 23.74
C GLN A 34 -5.80 15.42 22.23
N LEU A 35 -6.85 15.60 21.43
CA LEU A 35 -6.77 15.49 19.97
C LEU A 35 -5.88 16.56 19.36
N ASP A 36 -5.98 17.81 19.84
CA ASP A 36 -5.17 18.93 19.36
C ASP A 36 -3.67 18.72 19.67
N ARG A 37 -3.35 18.24 20.86
CA ARG A 37 -1.98 17.87 21.20
C ARG A 37 -1.45 16.76 20.29
N TRP A 38 -2.21 15.69 20.13
CA TRP A 38 -1.83 14.58 19.26
C TRP A 38 -1.64 15.04 17.80
N ALA A 39 -2.54 15.86 17.28
CA ALA A 39 -2.43 16.41 15.92
C ALA A 39 -1.18 17.28 15.76
N SER A 40 -0.86 18.10 16.78
CA SER A 40 0.34 18.95 16.79
C SER A 40 1.63 18.12 16.81
N GLU A 41 1.66 17.03 17.58
CA GLU A 41 2.77 16.07 17.62
C GLU A 41 2.96 15.38 16.26
N CYS A 42 1.89 14.87 15.65
CA CYS A 42 1.93 14.27 14.30
C CYS A 42 2.46 15.25 13.24
N LEU A 43 2.00 16.51 13.27
CA LEU A 43 2.46 17.54 12.34
C LEU A 43 3.94 17.87 12.52
N ALA A 44 4.43 17.89 13.77
CA ALA A 44 5.85 18.11 14.07
C ALA A 44 6.75 16.97 13.54
N GLU A 45 6.26 15.71 13.59
CA GLU A 45 7.00 14.54 13.15
C GLU A 45 6.91 14.29 11.63
N ARG A 46 5.94 14.89 10.95
CA ARG A 46 5.61 14.65 9.54
C ARG A 46 6.83 14.67 8.61
N SER A 47 7.68 15.68 8.72
CA SER A 47 8.86 15.86 7.86
C SER A 47 10.09 15.08 8.32
N MET A 48 10.01 14.42 9.48
CA MET A 48 11.12 13.68 10.11
C MET A 48 10.91 12.16 10.01
N THR A 49 9.80 11.69 9.47
CA THR A 49 9.53 10.26 9.28
C THR A 49 10.16 9.80 7.96
N LEU A 50 11.42 9.34 8.01
CA LEU A 50 12.19 8.97 6.82
C LEU A 50 12.26 7.46 6.57
N GLY A 51 11.99 6.64 7.60
CA GLY A 51 12.17 5.18 7.54
C GLY A 51 10.95 4.39 7.07
N TYR A 52 9.85 5.05 6.70
CA TYR A 52 8.60 4.38 6.33
C TYR A 52 8.06 4.87 4.97
N PRO A 53 7.40 3.98 4.20
CA PRO A 53 6.97 4.28 2.82
C PRO A 53 5.65 5.05 2.72
N GLY A 54 5.16 5.63 3.81
CA GLY A 54 3.96 6.49 3.78
C GLY A 54 4.26 7.82 3.11
N ASN A 55 3.40 8.25 2.19
CA ASN A 55 3.51 9.58 1.60
C ASN A 55 2.92 10.62 2.56
N ASN A 56 3.75 11.51 3.10
CA ASN A 56 3.32 12.61 3.96
C ASN A 56 3.17 13.96 3.20
N ASP A 57 3.29 13.96 1.85
CA ASP A 57 2.98 15.09 0.97
C ASP A 57 1.62 14.86 0.28
N ILE A 58 0.55 14.80 1.10
CA ILE A 58 -0.81 14.46 0.67
C ILE A 58 -1.49 15.67 0.04
N ARG A 59 -2.18 15.47 -1.10
CA ARG A 59 -2.83 16.51 -1.90
C ARG A 59 -4.35 16.34 -1.95
N LEU A 60 -4.99 16.15 -0.79
CA LEU A 60 -6.42 15.91 -0.65
C LEU A 60 -7.20 17.07 0.02
N GLU A 61 -6.55 18.22 0.25
CA GLU A 61 -7.22 19.35 0.92
C GLU A 61 -8.47 19.83 0.16
N GLU A 62 -8.36 20.02 -1.16
CA GLU A 62 -9.48 20.44 -1.99
C GLU A 62 -10.55 19.34 -2.13
N PHE A 63 -10.15 18.06 -2.12
CA PHE A 63 -11.08 16.95 -2.03
C PHE A 63 -11.95 17.05 -0.77
N TYR A 64 -11.35 17.30 0.39
CA TYR A 64 -12.10 17.41 1.65
C TYR A 64 -12.98 18.65 1.69
N ARG A 65 -12.56 19.78 1.11
CA ARG A 65 -13.43 20.96 0.97
C ARG A 65 -14.66 20.65 0.12
N TRP A 66 -14.48 19.94 -0.98
CA TRP A 66 -15.57 19.48 -1.82
C TRP A 66 -16.47 18.48 -1.09
N TYR A 67 -15.87 17.50 -0.41
CA TYR A 67 -16.56 16.41 0.30
C TYR A 67 -17.47 16.97 1.41
N THR A 68 -16.94 17.82 2.28
CA THR A 68 -17.70 18.47 3.35
C THR A 68 -18.66 19.52 2.82
N GLY A 69 -18.29 20.26 1.76
CA GLY A 69 -19.18 21.21 1.10
C GLY A 69 -20.44 20.59 0.49
N ASN A 70 -20.43 19.28 0.22
CA ASN A 70 -21.59 18.50 -0.23
C ASN A 70 -22.23 17.65 0.89
N ASN A 71 -21.84 17.82 2.14
CA ASN A 71 -22.32 17.09 3.32
C ASN A 71 -22.19 15.55 3.19
N LEU A 72 -21.19 15.06 2.45
CA LEU A 72 -21.01 13.63 2.25
C LEU A 72 -20.50 12.92 3.51
N GLU A 73 -19.91 13.64 4.45
CA GLU A 73 -19.51 13.14 5.78
C GLU A 73 -20.71 12.76 6.67
N SER A 74 -21.93 13.17 6.29
CA SER A 74 -23.17 12.84 7.02
C SER A 74 -23.79 11.50 6.65
N MET A 75 -23.20 10.77 5.67
CA MET A 75 -23.71 9.51 5.18
C MET A 75 -22.61 8.48 4.98
N ILE A 76 -22.98 7.20 4.97
CA ILE A 76 -22.07 6.13 4.61
C ILE A 76 -22.09 5.92 3.10
N ILE A 77 -20.91 5.90 2.47
CA ILE A 77 -20.74 5.48 1.08
C ILE A 77 -20.06 4.11 1.11
N ASN A 78 -20.79 3.07 0.71
CA ASN A 78 -20.35 1.68 0.82
C ASN A 78 -20.34 0.99 -0.55
N ASN A 79 -19.18 0.53 -0.98
CA ASN A 79 -19.03 -0.26 -2.18
C ASN A 79 -19.22 -1.76 -1.82
N ALA A 80 -20.47 -2.19 -1.89
CA ALA A 80 -20.85 -3.60 -1.85
C ALA A 80 -21.15 -4.06 -3.28
N GLY A 81 -20.51 -5.14 -3.74
CA GLY A 81 -20.67 -5.61 -5.12
C GLY A 81 -19.44 -5.39 -6.00
N ASP A 82 -19.57 -5.86 -7.24
CA ASP A 82 -18.53 -5.81 -8.26
C ASP A 82 -18.63 -4.48 -9.04
N PRO A 83 -17.55 -3.69 -9.17
CA PRO A 83 -17.56 -2.46 -9.94
C PRO A 83 -17.76 -2.67 -11.46
N PHE A 84 -17.64 -3.91 -11.96
CA PHE A 84 -17.79 -4.27 -13.37
C PHE A 84 -19.13 -4.97 -13.69
N GLU A 85 -19.97 -5.20 -12.69
CA GLU A 85 -21.29 -5.81 -12.87
C GLU A 85 -22.40 -4.80 -12.51
N GLU A 86 -23.54 -4.89 -13.19
CA GLU A 86 -24.74 -4.14 -12.82
C GLU A 86 -25.34 -4.73 -11.53
N GLY A 87 -25.87 -3.90 -10.66
CA GLY A 87 -26.50 -4.30 -9.41
C GLY A 87 -27.32 -3.18 -8.78
N ASP A 88 -28.16 -3.52 -7.82
CA ASP A 88 -29.00 -2.57 -7.09
C ASP A 88 -28.19 -1.87 -5.98
N HIS A 89 -27.30 -0.96 -6.39
CA HIS A 89 -26.41 -0.27 -5.46
C HIS A 89 -26.87 1.17 -5.23
N THR A 90 -27.19 1.50 -3.97
CA THR A 90 -27.45 2.87 -3.53
C THR A 90 -26.31 3.32 -2.62
N LEU A 91 -26.01 4.63 -2.62
CA LEU A 91 -24.93 5.22 -1.82
C LEU A 91 -23.58 4.50 -2.01
N SER A 92 -23.23 4.24 -3.24
CA SER A 92 -21.95 3.62 -3.64
C SER A 92 -21.17 4.53 -4.58
N SER A 93 -19.88 4.24 -4.73
CA SER A 93 -18.98 4.86 -5.70
C SER A 93 -18.40 3.83 -6.69
N LEU A 94 -19.14 2.74 -6.99
CA LEU A 94 -18.66 1.65 -7.84
C LEU A 94 -18.28 2.11 -9.24
N ASP A 95 -19.00 3.09 -9.82
CA ASP A 95 -18.66 3.65 -11.14
C ASP A 95 -17.29 4.35 -11.10
N PHE A 96 -17.01 5.11 -10.05
CA PHE A 96 -15.70 5.75 -9.84
C PHE A 96 -14.60 4.69 -9.58
N GLU A 97 -14.92 3.63 -8.83
CA GLU A 97 -14.00 2.51 -8.60
C GLU A 97 -13.64 1.84 -9.94
N ARG A 98 -14.61 1.58 -10.80
CA ARG A 98 -14.38 1.05 -12.14
C ARG A 98 -13.49 1.95 -12.99
N GLU A 99 -13.75 3.27 -13.01
CA GLU A 99 -12.90 4.23 -13.73
C GLU A 99 -11.47 4.25 -13.18
N VAL A 100 -11.28 4.16 -11.87
CA VAL A 100 -9.96 4.05 -11.23
C VAL A 100 -9.22 2.81 -11.73
N ILE A 101 -9.87 1.65 -11.69
CA ILE A 101 -9.25 0.41 -12.17
C ILE A 101 -8.93 0.50 -13.67
N GLN A 102 -9.85 1.00 -14.48
CA GLN A 102 -9.64 1.18 -15.94
C GLN A 102 -8.50 2.17 -16.25
N TYR A 103 -8.24 3.14 -15.40
CA TYR A 103 -7.14 4.07 -15.55
C TYR A 103 -5.79 3.44 -15.20
N PHE A 104 -5.71 2.67 -14.10
CA PHE A 104 -4.45 2.10 -13.64
C PHE A 104 -4.09 0.78 -14.32
N ALA A 105 -5.06 -0.05 -14.68
CA ALA A 105 -4.83 -1.38 -15.25
C ALA A 105 -3.92 -1.39 -16.50
N PRO A 106 -4.08 -0.47 -17.49
CA PRO A 106 -3.20 -0.42 -18.65
C PRO A 106 -1.74 -0.11 -18.30
N LYS A 107 -1.49 0.56 -17.17
CA LYS A 107 -0.13 0.89 -16.70
C LYS A 107 0.63 -0.35 -16.20
N TYR A 108 -0.13 -1.39 -15.83
CA TYR A 108 0.39 -2.70 -15.43
C TYR A 108 0.21 -3.75 -16.54
N GLY A 109 -0.18 -3.33 -17.76
CA GLY A 109 -0.33 -4.22 -18.90
C GLY A 109 -1.61 -5.05 -18.92
N PHE A 110 -2.63 -4.67 -18.12
CA PHE A 110 -3.98 -5.19 -18.25
C PHE A 110 -4.80 -4.23 -19.11
N ASP A 111 -5.47 -4.72 -20.12
CA ASP A 111 -6.21 -3.87 -21.05
C ASP A 111 -7.46 -4.54 -21.61
N GLY A 112 -8.32 -3.73 -22.25
CA GLY A 112 -9.51 -4.17 -22.94
C GLY A 112 -10.50 -4.90 -22.05
N ASN A 113 -11.02 -6.02 -22.55
CA ASN A 113 -12.00 -6.86 -21.86
C ASN A 113 -11.36 -7.91 -20.92
N ASP A 114 -10.03 -8.04 -20.95
CA ASP A 114 -9.29 -8.99 -20.12
C ASP A 114 -8.76 -8.32 -18.86
N LEU A 115 -9.62 -7.54 -18.20
CA LEU A 115 -9.24 -6.93 -16.91
C LEU A 115 -10.39 -7.07 -15.92
N TRP A 116 -10.01 -7.25 -14.66
CA TRP A 116 -10.85 -7.08 -13.49
C TRP A 116 -10.01 -6.54 -12.33
N GLY A 117 -10.63 -5.79 -11.44
CA GLY A 117 -9.95 -5.28 -10.26
C GLY A 117 -10.87 -4.48 -9.34
N ILE A 118 -10.36 -4.18 -8.16
CA ILE A 118 -11.04 -3.39 -7.11
C ILE A 118 -10.08 -2.45 -6.39
N VAL A 119 -10.65 -1.43 -5.77
CA VAL A 119 -9.97 -0.66 -4.72
C VAL A 119 -10.08 -1.43 -3.41
N THR A 120 -8.94 -1.86 -2.88
CA THR A 120 -8.82 -2.69 -1.68
C THR A 120 -8.67 -1.83 -0.42
N MET A 121 -8.89 -2.44 0.76
CA MET A 121 -8.72 -1.77 2.06
C MET A 121 -7.25 -1.55 2.45
N SER A 122 -6.31 -2.20 1.76
CA SER A 122 -4.86 -2.01 1.93
C SER A 122 -4.09 -2.82 0.89
N GLY A 123 -2.76 -2.65 0.79
CA GLY A 123 -1.91 -3.57 0.02
C GLY A 123 -1.95 -5.01 0.55
N THR A 124 -2.09 -5.20 1.87
CA THR A 124 -2.29 -6.53 2.46
C THR A 124 -3.58 -7.18 1.96
N ASP A 125 -4.67 -6.42 1.85
CA ASP A 125 -5.94 -6.91 1.30
C ASP A 125 -5.81 -7.25 -0.20
N GLY A 126 -5.05 -6.45 -0.96
CA GLY A 126 -4.71 -6.76 -2.35
C GLY A 126 -3.91 -8.07 -2.47
N ASN A 127 -2.91 -8.28 -1.62
CA ASN A 127 -2.17 -9.55 -1.57
C ASN A 127 -3.06 -10.72 -1.13
N ASN A 128 -4.03 -10.49 -0.22
CA ASN A 128 -5.00 -11.49 0.18
C ASN A 128 -5.85 -11.95 -1.00
N HIS A 129 -6.34 -11.01 -1.81
CA HIS A 129 -7.05 -11.34 -3.05
C HIS A 129 -6.14 -12.09 -4.04
N GLY A 130 -4.89 -11.64 -4.23
CA GLY A 130 -3.93 -12.29 -5.12
C GLY A 130 -3.68 -13.74 -4.77
N ILE A 131 -3.44 -14.05 -3.49
CA ILE A 131 -3.21 -15.40 -2.99
C ILE A 131 -4.50 -16.23 -3.09
N TYR A 132 -5.62 -15.72 -2.59
CA TYR A 132 -6.91 -16.41 -2.59
C TYR A 132 -7.39 -16.75 -4.01
N PHE A 133 -7.31 -15.78 -4.92
CA PHE A 133 -7.70 -15.96 -6.31
C PHE A 133 -6.79 -16.94 -7.03
N GLY A 134 -5.48 -16.86 -6.79
CA GLY A 134 -4.50 -17.78 -7.35
C GLY A 134 -4.70 -19.22 -6.90
N VAL A 135 -4.98 -19.42 -5.61
CA VAL A 135 -5.29 -20.75 -5.04
C VAL A 135 -6.54 -21.35 -5.70
N ASN A 136 -7.63 -20.57 -5.75
CA ASN A 136 -8.89 -21.04 -6.32
C ASN A 136 -8.76 -21.34 -7.83
N TYR A 137 -8.09 -20.46 -8.56
CA TYR A 137 -7.80 -20.60 -9.98
C TYR A 137 -7.02 -21.89 -10.27
N LEU A 138 -5.92 -22.10 -9.57
CA LEU A 138 -5.08 -23.30 -9.74
C LEU A 138 -5.82 -24.57 -9.32
N LYS A 139 -6.53 -24.54 -8.18
CA LYS A 139 -7.34 -25.68 -7.71
C LYS A 139 -8.42 -26.05 -8.72
N ARG A 140 -9.11 -25.04 -9.29
CA ARG A 140 -10.15 -25.29 -10.30
C ARG A 140 -9.58 -25.87 -11.59
N LYS A 141 -8.42 -25.37 -12.05
CA LYS A 141 -7.78 -25.86 -13.29
C LYS A 141 -7.12 -27.24 -13.15
N THR A 142 -6.64 -27.61 -11.96
CA THR A 142 -5.81 -28.81 -11.79
C THR A 142 -6.42 -29.86 -10.87
N GLY A 143 -7.44 -29.52 -10.09
CA GLY A 143 -7.98 -30.37 -9.01
C GLY A 143 -7.09 -30.49 -7.78
N LYS A 144 -5.91 -29.82 -7.73
CA LYS A 144 -4.92 -29.93 -6.67
C LYS A 144 -4.74 -28.58 -5.96
N MET A 145 -4.42 -28.64 -4.64
CA MET A 145 -4.01 -27.46 -3.88
C MET A 145 -2.58 -27.05 -4.29
N PRO A 146 -2.33 -25.77 -4.59
CA PRO A 146 -0.98 -25.30 -4.90
C PRO A 146 -0.08 -25.28 -3.67
N VAL A 147 1.24 -25.22 -3.92
CA VAL A 147 2.24 -24.76 -2.96
C VAL A 147 2.50 -23.29 -3.24
N VAL A 148 2.62 -22.48 -2.17
CA VAL A 148 2.92 -21.05 -2.28
C VAL A 148 4.43 -20.84 -2.07
N TYR A 149 5.06 -20.12 -2.99
CA TYR A 149 6.49 -19.79 -2.93
C TYR A 149 6.65 -18.29 -2.70
N VAL A 150 7.36 -17.93 -1.65
CA VAL A 150 7.55 -16.54 -1.20
C VAL A 150 9.01 -16.34 -0.81
N SER A 151 9.61 -15.21 -1.17
CA SER A 151 10.95 -14.83 -0.73
C SER A 151 11.02 -14.70 0.79
N ASP A 152 12.14 -15.11 1.41
CA ASP A 152 12.39 -14.85 2.85
C ASP A 152 12.57 -13.36 3.18
N GLU A 153 12.68 -12.49 2.18
CA GLU A 153 12.69 -11.02 2.31
C GLU A 153 11.34 -10.35 1.91
N ALA A 154 10.31 -11.15 1.57
CA ALA A 154 8.99 -10.61 1.26
C ALA A 154 8.33 -9.95 2.49
N HIS A 155 7.34 -9.11 2.23
CA HIS A 155 6.58 -8.50 3.31
C HIS A 155 5.88 -9.58 4.16
N TYR A 156 5.98 -9.45 5.49
CA TYR A 156 5.46 -10.44 6.45
C TYR A 156 3.97 -10.76 6.27
N SER A 157 3.19 -9.86 5.67
CA SER A 157 1.78 -10.11 5.39
C SER A 157 1.57 -11.32 4.50
N ASN A 158 2.45 -11.59 3.54
CA ASN A 158 2.32 -12.74 2.64
C ASN A 158 2.34 -14.06 3.41
N TYR A 159 3.23 -14.20 4.40
CA TYR A 159 3.27 -15.38 5.28
C TYR A 159 2.01 -15.50 6.13
N ARG A 160 1.58 -14.39 6.72
CA ARG A 160 0.38 -14.35 7.56
C ARG A 160 -0.90 -14.67 6.80
N LEU A 161 -1.00 -14.22 5.55
CA LEU A 161 -2.13 -14.54 4.68
C LEU A 161 -2.16 -16.01 4.29
N CYS A 162 -1.00 -16.62 4.06
CA CYS A 162 -0.90 -18.05 3.79
C CYS A 162 -1.25 -18.88 5.03
N ASP A 163 -0.79 -18.47 6.22
CA ASP A 163 -1.16 -19.11 7.49
C ASP A 163 -2.68 -19.02 7.73
N LEU A 164 -3.28 -17.82 7.54
CA LEU A 164 -4.71 -17.60 7.65
C LEU A 164 -5.54 -18.52 6.72
N GLN A 165 -5.06 -18.75 5.50
CA GLN A 165 -5.71 -19.59 4.50
C GLN A 165 -5.28 -21.08 4.60
N HIS A 166 -4.49 -21.46 5.62
CA HIS A 166 -3.97 -22.81 5.82
C HIS A 166 -3.23 -23.40 4.61
N LEU A 167 -2.41 -22.58 3.96
CA LEU A 167 -1.65 -22.95 2.76
C LEU A 167 -0.26 -23.46 3.11
N GLU A 168 0.23 -24.43 2.34
CA GLU A 168 1.64 -24.81 2.40
C GLU A 168 2.50 -23.72 1.76
N VAL A 169 3.43 -23.17 2.53
CA VAL A 169 4.38 -22.15 2.08
C VAL A 169 5.79 -22.72 2.07
N ARG A 170 6.51 -22.48 1.00
CA ARG A 170 7.96 -22.74 0.91
C ARG A 170 8.70 -21.43 0.74
N LEU A 171 9.61 -21.18 1.69
CA LEU A 171 10.46 -19.99 1.65
C LEU A 171 11.59 -20.20 0.63
N VAL A 172 11.70 -19.27 -0.30
CA VAL A 172 12.78 -19.21 -1.26
C VAL A 172 13.83 -18.23 -0.73
N LYS A 173 15.10 -18.72 -0.63
CA LYS A 173 16.19 -17.86 -0.16
C LYS A 173 16.49 -16.75 -1.14
N SER A 174 16.72 -15.57 -0.60
CA SER A 174 17.17 -14.38 -1.32
C SER A 174 18.71 -14.25 -1.30
N ASP A 175 19.23 -13.43 -2.20
CA ASP A 175 20.62 -12.95 -2.16
C ASP A 175 20.82 -11.90 -1.04
N SER A 176 22.06 -11.45 -0.87
CA SER A 176 22.37 -10.43 0.14
C SER A 176 21.61 -9.11 -0.07
N MET A 177 21.22 -8.81 -1.30
CA MET A 177 20.46 -7.61 -1.64
C MET A 177 18.93 -7.80 -1.54
N GLY A 178 18.47 -9.02 -1.20
CA GLY A 178 17.06 -9.34 -0.93
C GLY A 178 16.26 -9.77 -2.16
N ARG A 179 16.92 -10.19 -3.26
CA ARG A 179 16.27 -10.75 -4.45
C ARG A 179 16.11 -12.25 -4.30
N MET A 180 14.97 -12.80 -4.66
CA MET A 180 14.74 -14.24 -4.70
C MET A 180 15.75 -14.91 -5.64
N VAL A 181 16.44 -15.97 -5.15
CA VAL A 181 17.49 -16.66 -5.92
C VAL A 181 16.86 -17.80 -6.73
N PRO A 182 17.01 -17.83 -8.08
CA PRO A 182 16.44 -18.88 -8.93
C PRO A 182 16.86 -20.31 -8.52
N ASP A 183 18.13 -20.54 -8.20
CA ASP A 183 18.61 -21.85 -7.74
C ASP A 183 17.99 -22.26 -6.38
N SER A 184 17.59 -21.29 -5.57
CA SER A 184 16.89 -21.56 -4.31
C SER A 184 15.43 -21.94 -4.55
N LEU A 185 14.79 -21.34 -5.54
CA LEU A 185 13.45 -21.74 -5.99
C LEU A 185 13.47 -23.19 -6.49
N GLU A 186 14.40 -23.53 -7.40
CA GLU A 186 14.55 -24.89 -7.93
C GLU A 186 14.67 -25.96 -6.82
N LYS A 187 15.44 -25.66 -5.76
CA LYS A 187 15.67 -26.59 -4.64
C LYS A 187 14.42 -26.89 -3.81
N VAL A 188 13.50 -25.94 -3.72
CA VAL A 188 12.29 -26.07 -2.88
C VAL A 188 11.02 -26.35 -3.70
N LEU A 189 11.12 -26.28 -5.03
CA LEU A 189 9.97 -26.46 -5.93
C LEU A 189 9.43 -27.90 -5.83
N ASP A 190 8.11 -28.04 -5.86
CA ASP A 190 7.40 -29.32 -5.99
C ASP A 190 6.69 -29.35 -7.35
N PRO A 191 7.29 -29.97 -8.37
CA PRO A 191 6.73 -29.96 -9.71
C PRO A 191 5.50 -30.89 -9.87
N THR A 192 5.12 -31.65 -8.84
CA THR A 192 3.94 -32.52 -8.86
C THR A 192 2.65 -31.79 -8.49
N ARG A 193 2.78 -30.55 -8.02
CA ARG A 193 1.68 -29.68 -7.58
C ARG A 193 1.70 -28.35 -8.32
N PRO A 194 0.54 -27.66 -8.43
CA PRO A 194 0.51 -26.30 -8.96
C PRO A 194 1.37 -25.34 -8.11
N CYS A 195 1.98 -24.39 -8.76
CA CYS A 195 2.82 -23.36 -8.14
C CYS A 195 2.08 -22.02 -8.08
N LEU A 196 1.92 -21.46 -6.89
CA LEU A 196 1.61 -20.05 -6.69
C LEU A 196 2.88 -19.35 -6.23
N ILE A 197 3.42 -18.44 -7.04
CA ILE A 197 4.59 -17.65 -6.66
C ILE A 197 4.22 -16.20 -6.40
N VAL A 198 4.76 -15.62 -5.32
CA VAL A 198 4.60 -14.19 -5.00
C VAL A 198 5.94 -13.50 -5.26
N TYR A 199 5.99 -12.66 -6.29
CA TYR A 199 7.14 -11.84 -6.60
C TYR A 199 7.12 -10.55 -5.79
N ALA A 200 8.23 -10.19 -5.18
CA ALA A 200 8.42 -8.90 -4.53
C ALA A 200 8.85 -7.85 -5.56
N MET A 201 8.01 -6.86 -5.78
CA MET A 201 8.34 -5.65 -6.54
C MET A 201 8.65 -4.53 -5.54
N GLY A 202 9.83 -4.61 -4.93
CA GLY A 202 10.26 -3.79 -3.82
C GLY A 202 10.11 -4.49 -2.46
N SER A 203 11.07 -5.38 -2.09
CA SER A 203 11.09 -6.02 -0.77
C SER A 203 11.12 -4.97 0.35
N THR A 204 10.51 -5.29 1.49
CA THR A 204 10.17 -4.32 2.54
C THR A 204 11.38 -3.57 3.11
N PHE A 205 12.47 -4.28 3.42
CA PHE A 205 13.62 -3.65 4.07
C PHE A 205 14.68 -3.19 3.08
N LYS A 206 14.90 -3.96 2.01
CA LYS A 206 16.00 -3.72 1.07
C LYS A 206 15.54 -3.07 -0.24
N GLY A 207 14.23 -3.02 -0.51
CA GLY A 207 13.70 -2.48 -1.76
C GLY A 207 14.17 -3.25 -2.99
N ALA A 208 14.29 -4.58 -2.86
CA ALA A 208 14.71 -5.45 -3.95
C ALA A 208 13.55 -5.76 -4.90
N ILE A 209 13.87 -5.90 -6.18
CA ILE A 209 12.94 -6.37 -7.21
C ILE A 209 13.37 -7.79 -7.59
N ASP A 210 12.47 -8.74 -7.48
CA ASP A 210 12.71 -10.12 -7.94
C ASP A 210 12.83 -10.16 -9.46
N ASP A 211 13.82 -10.89 -9.96
CA ASP A 211 13.98 -11.13 -11.40
C ASP A 211 12.94 -12.15 -11.87
N GLN A 212 11.75 -11.63 -12.23
CA GLN A 212 10.63 -12.46 -12.67
C GLN A 212 11.02 -13.38 -13.82
N LYS A 213 11.80 -12.87 -14.78
CA LYS A 213 12.23 -13.67 -15.92
C LYS A 213 13.11 -14.83 -15.51
N ALA A 214 14.13 -14.61 -14.69
CA ALA A 214 15.03 -15.67 -14.23
C ALA A 214 14.29 -16.72 -13.40
N LEU A 215 13.31 -16.32 -12.60
CA LEU A 215 12.46 -17.23 -11.83
C LEU A 215 11.51 -18.00 -12.73
N ASP A 216 10.91 -17.37 -13.73
CA ASP A 216 10.05 -18.00 -14.73
C ASP A 216 10.83 -19.00 -15.61
N ASP A 217 12.10 -18.75 -15.92
CA ASP A 217 12.97 -19.68 -16.63
C ASP A 217 13.20 -20.97 -15.78
N VAL A 218 13.15 -20.88 -14.45
CA VAL A 218 13.15 -22.06 -13.55
C VAL A 218 11.82 -22.81 -13.67
N LEU A 219 10.70 -22.11 -13.52
CA LEU A 219 9.37 -22.73 -13.56
C LEU A 219 9.08 -23.40 -14.91
N ALA A 220 9.56 -22.81 -16.01
CA ALA A 220 9.38 -23.33 -17.37
C ALA A 220 10.11 -24.67 -17.64
N ARG A 221 11.09 -25.06 -16.81
CA ARG A 221 11.76 -26.38 -16.91
C ARG A 221 10.84 -27.53 -16.50
N HIS A 222 9.77 -27.25 -15.79
CA HIS A 222 8.82 -28.24 -15.25
C HIS A 222 7.54 -28.26 -16.10
N GLU A 223 7.63 -28.92 -17.25
CA GLU A 223 6.52 -29.02 -18.20
C GLU A 223 5.24 -29.59 -17.55
N GLY A 224 4.10 -28.97 -17.85
CA GLY A 224 2.80 -29.38 -17.32
C GLY A 224 2.47 -28.88 -15.91
N MET A 225 3.40 -28.25 -15.21
CA MET A 225 3.11 -27.60 -13.92
C MET A 225 2.30 -26.29 -14.16
N ALA A 226 1.11 -26.22 -13.58
CA ALA A 226 0.33 -24.99 -13.61
C ALA A 226 0.92 -23.95 -12.65
N VAL A 227 1.09 -22.73 -13.12
CA VAL A 227 1.68 -21.63 -12.37
C VAL A 227 0.74 -20.45 -12.32
N TYR A 228 0.64 -19.83 -11.14
CA TYR A 228 0.00 -18.52 -10.93
C TYR A 228 1.01 -17.56 -10.31
N ARG A 229 1.12 -16.37 -10.88
CA ARG A 229 2.11 -15.34 -10.54
C ARG A 229 1.42 -14.13 -9.95
N HIS A 230 1.63 -13.89 -8.67
CA HIS A 230 1.16 -12.68 -8.00
C HIS A 230 2.32 -11.72 -7.76
N VAL A 231 2.13 -10.43 -8.04
CA VAL A 231 3.14 -9.40 -7.79
C VAL A 231 2.71 -8.53 -6.60
N ASP A 232 3.46 -8.62 -5.51
CA ASP A 232 3.38 -7.65 -4.41
C ASP A 232 4.20 -6.41 -4.81
N ALA A 233 3.52 -5.41 -5.35
CA ALA A 233 4.09 -4.14 -5.81
C ALA A 233 3.66 -2.97 -4.91
N ALA A 234 3.47 -3.21 -3.63
CA ALA A 234 2.83 -2.29 -2.69
C ALA A 234 3.37 -0.84 -2.75
N LEU A 235 4.69 -0.64 -2.90
CA LEU A 235 5.29 0.68 -3.07
C LEU A 235 5.68 0.95 -4.53
N PHE A 236 6.44 0.03 -5.13
CA PHE A 236 7.07 0.27 -6.43
C PHE A 236 6.07 0.27 -7.58
N GLY A 237 4.97 -0.46 -7.44
CA GLY A 237 3.83 -0.37 -8.35
C GLY A 237 3.21 1.03 -8.43
N GLY A 238 3.39 1.85 -7.40
CA GLY A 238 2.94 3.23 -7.42
C GLY A 238 3.76 4.11 -8.35
N TYR A 239 5.09 4.04 -8.32
CA TYR A 239 5.94 4.98 -9.07
C TYR A 239 6.58 4.42 -10.35
N LEU A 240 6.88 3.11 -10.43
CA LEU A 240 7.53 2.54 -11.61
C LEU A 240 6.77 2.79 -12.92
N PRO A 241 5.42 2.71 -12.97
CA PRO A 241 4.67 2.99 -14.20
C PRO A 241 4.89 4.39 -14.78
N PHE A 242 5.32 5.33 -13.94
CA PHE A 242 5.55 6.73 -14.30
C PHE A 242 7.03 7.06 -14.53
N THR A 243 7.85 6.04 -14.82
CA THR A 243 9.27 6.14 -15.08
C THR A 243 9.66 5.44 -16.39
N GLU A 244 10.90 5.60 -16.80
CA GLU A 244 11.49 4.81 -17.88
C GLU A 244 11.56 3.29 -17.59
N TYR A 245 11.38 2.89 -16.31
CA TYR A 245 11.43 1.48 -15.84
C TYR A 245 10.06 0.80 -15.78
N LYS A 246 9.04 1.38 -16.42
CA LYS A 246 7.66 0.88 -16.41
C LYS A 246 7.50 -0.57 -16.87
N ASP A 247 8.41 -1.06 -17.72
CA ASP A 247 8.40 -2.43 -18.23
C ASP A 247 8.57 -3.48 -17.12
N LEU A 248 9.15 -3.11 -15.96
CA LEU A 248 9.30 -4.00 -14.80
C LEU A 248 7.96 -4.39 -14.15
N VAL A 249 6.92 -3.56 -14.33
CA VAL A 249 5.57 -3.79 -13.79
C VAL A 249 4.53 -4.00 -14.90
N ASP A 250 4.97 -4.25 -16.13
CA ASP A 250 4.08 -4.53 -17.26
C ASP A 250 3.95 -6.04 -17.48
N ARG A 251 2.75 -6.61 -17.19
CA ARG A 251 2.48 -8.05 -17.37
C ARG A 251 2.70 -8.55 -18.80
N ARG A 252 2.61 -7.67 -19.80
CA ARG A 252 2.89 -8.03 -21.21
C ARG A 252 4.37 -8.37 -21.44
N LYS A 253 5.25 -7.92 -20.51
CA LYS A 253 6.70 -8.18 -20.52
C LYS A 253 7.08 -9.31 -19.56
N THR A 254 6.40 -9.40 -18.43
CA THR A 254 6.77 -10.24 -17.29
C THR A 254 5.82 -11.40 -17.05
N GLY A 255 4.60 -11.38 -17.59
CA GLY A 255 3.68 -12.53 -17.61
C GLY A 255 2.94 -12.83 -16.31
N PHE A 256 2.89 -11.91 -15.34
CA PHE A 256 2.17 -12.15 -14.09
C PHE A 256 0.64 -12.14 -14.26
N ASP A 257 -0.07 -12.79 -13.34
CA ASP A 257 -1.52 -12.97 -13.39
C ASP A 257 -2.28 -11.92 -12.58
N SER A 258 -1.67 -11.39 -11.51
CA SER A 258 -2.26 -10.35 -10.68
C SER A 258 -1.20 -9.47 -10.00
N ILE A 259 -1.63 -8.26 -9.63
CA ILE A 259 -0.79 -7.27 -8.95
C ILE A 259 -1.55 -6.59 -7.81
N SER A 260 -0.84 -6.30 -6.71
CA SER A 260 -1.31 -5.50 -5.59
C SER A 260 -0.46 -4.25 -5.41
N VAL A 261 -1.09 -3.07 -5.29
CA VAL A 261 -0.43 -1.77 -5.11
C VAL A 261 -1.08 -1.01 -3.96
N SER A 262 -0.29 -0.40 -3.07
CA SER A 262 -0.84 0.39 -1.95
C SER A 262 -1.12 1.84 -2.35
N GLY A 263 -2.33 2.34 -2.04
CA GLY A 263 -2.74 3.72 -2.32
C GLY A 263 -2.15 4.76 -1.36
N HIS A 264 -1.99 4.36 -0.08
CA HIS A 264 -1.45 5.23 0.98
C HIS A 264 0.08 5.41 0.95
N LYS A 265 0.78 4.70 0.03
CA LYS A 265 2.21 4.87 -0.20
C LYS A 265 2.43 5.96 -1.25
N PHE A 266 2.86 5.62 -2.46
CA PHE A 266 3.22 6.61 -3.47
C PHE A 266 2.06 7.55 -3.85
N PHE A 267 0.84 7.03 -4.03
CA PHE A 267 -0.29 7.87 -4.47
C PHE A 267 -0.73 8.90 -3.44
N GLY A 268 -0.42 8.73 -2.16
CA GLY A 268 -0.71 9.70 -1.12
C GLY A 268 -2.19 9.76 -0.73
N ILE A 269 -2.88 8.62 -0.74
CA ILE A 269 -4.17 8.49 -0.07
C ILE A 269 -3.92 8.47 1.44
N ASP A 270 -4.65 9.24 2.19
CA ASP A 270 -4.44 9.50 3.63
C ASP A 270 -4.94 8.40 4.57
N SER A 271 -5.47 7.33 4.01
CA SER A 271 -5.96 6.14 4.72
C SER A 271 -5.46 4.86 4.05
N PRO A 272 -5.31 3.75 4.79
CA PRO A 272 -4.94 2.48 4.20
C PRO A 272 -5.92 2.08 3.10
N CYS A 273 -5.41 1.93 1.88
CA CYS A 273 -6.15 1.44 0.72
C CYS A 273 -5.14 0.93 -0.32
N GLY A 274 -5.64 0.33 -1.39
CA GLY A 274 -4.80 -0.18 -2.47
C GLY A 274 -5.61 -0.52 -3.72
N LEU A 275 -4.90 -1.08 -4.70
CA LEU A 275 -5.48 -1.63 -5.93
C LEU A 275 -5.13 -3.11 -5.98
N PHE A 276 -6.09 -3.94 -6.32
CA PHE A 276 -5.88 -5.30 -6.78
C PHE A 276 -6.39 -5.41 -8.21
N ILE A 277 -5.54 -5.85 -9.12
CA ILE A 277 -5.85 -5.97 -10.55
C ILE A 277 -5.43 -7.35 -11.02
N THR A 278 -6.29 -8.00 -11.80
CA THR A 278 -6.08 -9.32 -12.37
C THR A 278 -6.80 -9.45 -13.74
N THR A 279 -6.68 -10.62 -14.35
CA THR A 279 -7.39 -10.90 -15.61
C THR A 279 -8.84 -11.31 -15.37
N ARG A 280 -9.70 -11.13 -16.36
CA ARG A 280 -11.08 -11.61 -16.34
C ARG A 280 -11.15 -13.14 -16.21
N ASP A 281 -10.23 -13.88 -16.86
CA ASP A 281 -10.14 -15.35 -16.73
C ASP A 281 -9.89 -15.78 -15.26
N VAL A 282 -9.00 -15.11 -14.56
CA VAL A 282 -8.76 -15.37 -13.13
C VAL A 282 -10.01 -15.10 -12.30
N TYR A 283 -10.66 -13.96 -12.52
CA TYR A 283 -11.88 -13.57 -11.80
C TYR A 283 -13.04 -14.53 -12.06
N ASP A 284 -13.29 -14.90 -13.31
CA ASP A 284 -14.40 -15.80 -13.69
C ASP A 284 -14.22 -17.22 -13.14
N ASN A 285 -12.99 -17.59 -12.82
CA ASN A 285 -12.65 -18.86 -12.16
C ASN A 285 -12.76 -18.82 -10.62
N GLN A 286 -13.29 -17.74 -10.02
CA GLN A 286 -13.59 -17.72 -8.58
C GLN A 286 -14.94 -18.36 -8.26
N SER A 287 -15.09 -18.83 -7.01
CA SER A 287 -16.38 -19.29 -6.51
C SER A 287 -17.36 -18.13 -6.42
N THR A 288 -18.59 -18.33 -6.84
CA THR A 288 -19.66 -17.33 -6.77
C THR A 288 -20.62 -17.62 -5.65
N TYR A 289 -21.12 -16.57 -5.03
CA TYR A 289 -22.22 -16.61 -4.09
C TYR A 289 -23.30 -15.65 -4.60
N ASP A 290 -24.49 -16.18 -4.85
CA ASP A 290 -25.67 -15.37 -5.23
C ASP A 290 -26.19 -14.66 -3.97
N ILE A 291 -26.16 -13.33 -4.01
CA ILE A 291 -26.61 -12.48 -2.91
C ILE A 291 -27.91 -11.78 -3.35
N SER A 292 -29.02 -12.40 -3.00
CA SER A 292 -30.35 -11.99 -3.48
C SER A 292 -30.73 -10.55 -3.12
N TYR A 293 -30.30 -10.01 -1.97
CA TYR A 293 -30.62 -8.63 -1.57
C TYR A 293 -29.74 -7.57 -2.26
N LEU A 294 -28.64 -7.96 -2.92
CA LEU A 294 -27.80 -7.10 -3.75
C LEU A 294 -28.10 -7.29 -5.24
N ASN A 295 -28.90 -8.29 -5.59
CA ASN A 295 -29.14 -8.73 -6.98
C ASN A 295 -27.81 -8.89 -7.75
N ALA A 296 -26.81 -9.47 -7.08
CA ALA A 296 -25.45 -9.57 -7.59
C ALA A 296 -24.76 -10.87 -7.15
N ASN A 297 -23.85 -11.34 -7.98
CA ASN A 297 -22.96 -12.45 -7.68
C ASN A 297 -21.65 -11.92 -7.09
N MET A 298 -21.26 -12.41 -5.91
CA MET A 298 -20.06 -12.00 -5.22
C MET A 298 -18.95 -13.04 -5.35
N ARG A 299 -17.78 -12.60 -5.82
CA ARG A 299 -16.56 -13.43 -5.93
C ARG A 299 -15.42 -12.89 -5.08
N MET A 300 -15.54 -11.64 -4.63
CA MET A 300 -14.54 -10.96 -3.79
C MET A 300 -14.57 -11.48 -2.36
N ILE A 301 -13.45 -11.32 -1.64
CA ILE A 301 -13.35 -11.67 -0.24
C ILE A 301 -14.17 -10.71 0.63
N ASN A 302 -14.12 -9.42 0.33
CA ASN A 302 -14.74 -8.37 1.14
C ASN A 302 -16.15 -8.05 0.63
N CYS A 303 -17.14 -8.21 1.50
CA CYS A 303 -18.54 -7.92 1.18
C CYS A 303 -18.85 -6.42 1.15
N SER A 304 -18.12 -5.62 1.95
CA SER A 304 -18.24 -4.15 2.01
C SER A 304 -16.87 -3.53 1.95
N ARG A 305 -16.73 -2.46 1.17
CA ARG A 305 -15.50 -1.69 1.02
C ARG A 305 -15.80 -0.19 1.18
N SER A 306 -14.78 0.59 1.50
CA SER A 306 -14.91 2.05 1.55
C SER A 306 -15.29 2.60 0.18
N GLY A 307 -16.37 3.37 0.09
CA GLY A 307 -16.71 4.13 -1.12
C GLY A 307 -16.00 5.48 -1.21
N ILE A 308 -15.30 5.90 -0.16
CA ILE A 308 -14.55 7.18 -0.16
C ILE A 308 -13.19 7.01 -0.85
N GLU A 309 -12.52 5.87 -0.67
CA GLU A 309 -11.19 5.64 -1.23
C GLU A 309 -11.16 5.67 -2.77
N PRO A 310 -12.13 5.08 -3.49
CA PRO A 310 -12.22 5.26 -4.93
C PRO A 310 -12.41 6.71 -5.36
N LEU A 311 -13.17 7.51 -4.60
CA LEU A 311 -13.36 8.94 -4.89
C LEU A 311 -12.04 9.73 -4.72
N LYS A 312 -11.23 9.40 -3.70
CA LYS A 312 -9.90 10.01 -3.51
C LYS A 312 -8.94 9.64 -4.65
N PHE A 313 -8.89 8.37 -5.05
CA PHE A 313 -8.13 7.94 -6.22
C PHE A 313 -8.55 8.68 -7.49
N TRP A 314 -9.86 8.73 -7.74
CA TRP A 314 -10.42 9.40 -8.90
C TRP A 314 -10.08 10.91 -8.91
N TRP A 315 -10.18 11.56 -7.73
CA TRP A 315 -9.77 12.96 -7.56
C TRP A 315 -8.31 13.17 -7.94
N LEU A 316 -7.42 12.33 -7.41
CA LEU A 316 -5.99 12.42 -7.71
C LEU A 316 -5.68 12.11 -9.18
N MET A 317 -6.40 11.18 -9.82
CA MET A 317 -6.29 10.96 -11.27
C MET A 317 -6.58 12.23 -12.08
N LYS A 318 -7.55 13.04 -11.64
CA LYS A 318 -7.93 14.27 -12.36
C LYS A 318 -7.06 15.47 -12.01
N THR A 319 -6.51 15.53 -10.81
CA THR A 319 -5.77 16.70 -10.31
C THR A 319 -4.25 16.55 -10.35
N VAL A 320 -3.74 15.34 -10.17
CA VAL A 320 -2.31 15.00 -10.28
C VAL A 320 -2.00 14.41 -11.65
N GLY A 321 -2.71 13.36 -12.03
CA GLY A 321 -2.59 12.69 -13.32
C GLY A 321 -1.19 12.12 -13.60
N ASP A 322 -0.97 11.66 -14.83
CA ASP A 322 0.29 11.04 -15.24
C ASP A 322 1.48 12.00 -15.13
N GLU A 323 1.31 13.27 -15.51
CA GLU A 323 2.37 14.27 -15.45
C GLU A 323 2.83 14.53 -14.02
N GLY A 324 1.89 14.77 -13.09
CA GLY A 324 2.21 15.04 -11.70
C GLY A 324 2.81 13.83 -10.98
N TRP A 325 2.39 12.60 -11.31
CA TRP A 325 3.03 11.40 -10.76
C TRP A 325 4.40 11.15 -11.37
N THR A 326 4.61 11.45 -12.65
CA THR A 326 5.94 11.41 -13.29
C THR A 326 6.90 12.39 -12.60
N GLU A 327 6.49 13.64 -12.38
CA GLU A 327 7.30 14.62 -11.65
C GLU A 327 7.65 14.14 -10.22
N GLN A 328 6.68 13.55 -9.51
CA GLN A 328 6.91 12.99 -8.17
C GLN A 328 7.90 11.83 -8.21
N ALA A 329 7.77 10.91 -9.16
CA ALA A 329 8.69 9.78 -9.33
C ALA A 329 10.12 10.26 -9.64
N VAL A 330 10.28 11.23 -10.56
CA VAL A 330 11.57 11.85 -10.87
C VAL A 330 12.20 12.46 -9.62
N ARG A 331 11.43 13.25 -8.86
CA ARG A 331 11.89 13.89 -7.61
C ARG A 331 12.35 12.87 -6.57
N ILE A 332 11.61 11.75 -6.41
CA ILE A 332 12.00 10.65 -5.52
C ILE A 332 13.36 10.09 -5.92
N PHE A 333 13.58 9.80 -7.19
CA PHE A 333 14.88 9.29 -7.67
C PHE A 333 16.01 10.31 -7.56
N GLU A 334 15.74 11.60 -7.80
CA GLU A 334 16.72 12.67 -7.60
C GLU A 334 17.14 12.77 -6.13
N ASN A 335 16.20 12.77 -5.21
CA ASN A 335 16.48 12.82 -3.77
C ASN A 335 17.17 11.53 -3.28
N THR A 336 16.84 10.38 -3.87
CA THR A 336 17.55 9.11 -3.60
C THR A 336 19.01 9.19 -4.03
N ARG A 337 19.28 9.71 -5.23
CA ARG A 337 20.66 9.96 -5.71
C ARG A 337 21.40 10.95 -4.81
N TYR A 338 20.72 12.00 -4.37
CA TYR A 338 21.27 13.00 -3.47
C TYR A 338 21.64 12.39 -2.10
N LEU A 339 20.76 11.61 -1.49
CA LEU A 339 21.05 10.90 -0.22
C LEU A 339 22.28 9.99 -0.37
N LYS A 340 22.35 9.20 -1.43
CA LYS A 340 23.50 8.32 -1.72
C LYS A 340 24.79 9.09 -1.88
N PHE A 341 24.76 10.22 -2.60
CA PHE A 341 25.91 11.11 -2.77
C PHE A 341 26.40 11.65 -1.41
N GLU A 342 25.49 12.13 -0.58
CA GLU A 342 25.83 12.68 0.73
C GLU A 342 26.36 11.62 1.71
N LEU A 343 25.76 10.43 1.76
CA LEU A 343 26.28 9.30 2.57
C LEU A 343 27.71 8.94 2.13
N LYS A 344 27.95 8.84 0.83
CA LYS A 344 29.30 8.60 0.28
C LYS A 344 30.27 9.70 0.68
N ARG A 345 29.85 10.97 0.60
CA ARG A 345 30.68 12.14 0.91
C ARG A 345 31.16 12.16 2.38
N ILE A 346 30.35 11.66 3.30
CA ILE A 346 30.72 11.56 4.73
C ILE A 346 31.37 10.21 5.08
N GLY A 347 31.54 9.29 4.12
CA GLY A 347 32.10 7.97 4.35
C GLY A 347 31.19 6.99 5.10
N TRP A 348 29.87 7.26 5.17
CA TRP A 348 28.90 6.40 5.85
C TRP A 348 28.56 5.18 5.00
N PRO A 349 28.71 3.93 5.48
CA PRO A 349 28.41 2.74 4.69
C PRO A 349 26.92 2.66 4.32
N TYR A 350 26.63 2.50 3.02
CA TYR A 350 25.27 2.38 2.50
C TYR A 350 25.19 1.41 1.33
N TRP A 351 23.97 0.92 1.07
CA TRP A 351 23.62 0.04 -0.05
C TRP A 351 22.26 0.44 -0.61
N ASN A 352 22.05 0.17 -1.88
CA ASN A 352 20.80 0.50 -2.54
C ASN A 352 20.62 -0.41 -3.76
N ASN A 353 19.45 -1.03 -3.87
CA ASN A 353 19.07 -1.78 -5.06
C ASN A 353 18.83 -0.84 -6.25
N GLU A 354 19.02 -1.36 -7.45
CA GLU A 354 18.66 -0.65 -8.67
C GLU A 354 17.14 -0.39 -8.70
N TYR A 355 16.73 0.75 -9.25
CA TYR A 355 15.33 1.20 -9.34
C TYR A 355 14.65 1.44 -7.98
N SER A 356 15.37 1.36 -6.88
CA SER A 356 14.83 1.49 -5.53
C SER A 356 15.00 2.88 -4.97
N ASN A 357 13.94 3.40 -4.35
CA ASN A 357 13.96 4.61 -3.52
C ASN A 357 14.30 4.30 -2.03
N THR A 358 14.60 3.03 -1.71
CA THR A 358 15.01 2.62 -0.36
C THR A 358 16.52 2.55 -0.28
N VAL A 359 17.12 3.37 0.56
CA VAL A 359 18.58 3.39 0.80
C VAL A 359 18.87 2.79 2.17
N ILE A 360 19.57 1.66 2.18
CA ILE A 360 20.01 0.96 3.39
C ILE A 360 21.36 1.54 3.80
N PHE A 361 21.62 1.67 5.09
CA PHE A 361 22.90 2.12 5.59
C PHE A 361 23.18 1.57 6.99
N ARG A 362 24.44 1.68 7.44
CA ARG A 362 24.83 1.32 8.80
C ARG A 362 23.94 2.05 9.80
N ARG A 363 23.33 1.31 10.77
CA ARG A 363 22.42 1.89 11.77
C ARG A 363 23.16 2.94 12.59
N PRO A 364 22.64 4.16 12.71
CA PRO A 364 23.18 5.17 13.61
C PRO A 364 22.73 4.93 15.06
N SER A 365 23.10 5.82 15.98
CA SER A 365 22.66 5.76 17.37
C SER A 365 21.13 5.74 17.52
N ALA A 366 20.65 5.20 18.64
CA ALA A 366 19.24 5.18 18.98
C ALA A 366 18.60 6.59 19.01
N LYS A 367 19.38 7.63 19.26
CA LYS A 367 18.93 9.03 19.22
C LYS A 367 18.57 9.44 17.78
N VAL A 368 19.45 9.16 16.82
CA VAL A 368 19.22 9.48 15.40
C VAL A 368 18.10 8.61 14.83
N VAL A 369 18.08 7.31 15.15
CA VAL A 369 16.98 6.40 14.76
C VAL A 369 15.63 6.95 15.18
N ARG A 370 15.48 7.37 16.44
CA ARG A 370 14.21 7.96 16.93
C ARG A 370 13.89 9.29 16.29
N LYS A 371 14.87 10.18 16.15
CA LYS A 371 14.68 11.53 15.59
C LYS A 371 14.13 11.50 14.17
N TYR A 372 14.57 10.55 13.35
CA TYR A 372 14.18 10.40 11.95
C TYR A 372 13.22 9.23 11.70
N ASN A 373 12.74 8.63 12.78
CA ASN A 373 11.83 7.47 12.70
C ASN A 373 12.33 6.41 11.70
N LEU A 374 13.62 6.04 11.80
CA LEU A 374 14.26 5.10 10.88
C LEU A 374 13.81 3.67 11.18
N ALA A 375 13.50 2.91 10.15
CA ALA A 375 13.32 1.47 10.29
C ALA A 375 14.68 0.78 10.50
N CYS A 376 14.70 -0.27 11.32
CA CYS A 376 15.90 -0.97 11.73
C CYS A 376 15.82 -2.47 11.37
N GLY A 377 16.94 -3.04 10.95
CA GLY A 377 17.12 -4.46 10.66
C GLY A 377 18.53 -4.91 11.03
N GLU A 378 18.79 -6.20 10.88
CA GLU A 378 20.11 -6.79 11.07
C GLU A 378 20.40 -7.77 9.93
N ASP A 379 21.60 -7.68 9.35
CA ASP A 379 22.04 -8.59 8.32
C ASP A 379 23.57 -8.76 8.39
N ALA A 380 24.01 -10.01 8.60
CA ALA A 380 25.43 -10.34 8.72
C ALA A 380 26.21 -10.05 7.42
N ALA A 381 25.56 -10.16 6.24
CA ALA A 381 26.19 -9.86 4.96
C ALA A 381 26.66 -8.40 4.85
N PHE A 382 26.01 -7.49 5.59
CA PHE A 382 26.38 -6.07 5.66
C PHE A 382 27.11 -5.70 6.96
N GLY A 383 27.53 -6.69 7.74
CA GLY A 383 28.23 -6.48 9.00
C GLY A 383 27.33 -6.15 10.19
N GLY A 384 26.06 -6.53 10.17
CA GLY A 384 25.17 -6.52 11.35
C GLY A 384 24.06 -5.47 11.28
N LYS A 385 24.08 -4.48 12.18
CA LYS A 385 22.95 -3.55 12.37
C LYS A 385 22.77 -2.57 11.21
N LEU A 386 21.56 -2.48 10.71
CA LEU A 386 21.18 -1.64 9.57
C LEU A 386 19.99 -0.75 9.92
N SER A 387 19.89 0.35 9.18
CA SER A 387 18.69 1.17 9.06
C SER A 387 18.46 1.50 7.59
N HIS A 388 17.27 1.98 7.26
CA HIS A 388 17.01 2.52 5.93
C HIS A 388 16.24 3.85 5.97
N VAL A 389 16.38 4.59 4.88
CA VAL A 389 15.48 5.68 4.48
C VAL A 389 14.70 5.21 3.26
N VAL A 390 13.39 5.37 3.29
CA VAL A 390 12.53 5.26 2.10
C VAL A 390 12.26 6.66 1.59
N VAL A 391 12.87 7.02 0.47
CA VAL A 391 12.77 8.39 -0.08
C VAL A 391 11.40 8.57 -0.73
N MET A 392 10.47 9.13 0.05
CA MET A 392 9.12 9.48 -0.39
C MET A 392 9.03 10.97 -0.77
N GLN A 393 7.86 11.43 -1.22
CA GLN A 393 7.65 12.80 -1.68
C GLN A 393 8.01 13.88 -0.64
N HIS A 394 7.77 13.59 0.65
CA HIS A 394 8.10 14.49 1.76
C HIS A 394 9.58 14.46 2.18
N VAL A 395 10.36 13.50 1.66
CA VAL A 395 11.80 13.41 1.94
C VAL A 395 12.55 14.37 1.01
N THR A 396 12.78 15.58 1.49
CA THR A 396 13.41 16.67 0.74
C THR A 396 14.93 16.70 0.94
N LYS A 397 15.65 17.45 0.11
CA LYS A 397 17.10 17.70 0.32
C LYS A 397 17.39 18.28 1.71
N ASP A 398 16.53 19.19 2.21
CA ASP A 398 16.67 19.78 3.53
C ASP A 398 16.53 18.71 4.66
N SER A 399 15.58 17.78 4.56
CA SER A 399 15.48 16.68 5.54
C SER A 399 16.66 15.70 5.45
N ILE A 400 17.18 15.47 4.24
CA ILE A 400 18.40 14.69 4.01
C ILE A 400 19.60 15.40 4.65
N ASP A 401 19.79 16.70 4.40
CA ASP A 401 20.91 17.47 4.97
C ASP A 401 20.91 17.46 6.49
N ARG A 402 19.74 17.54 7.11
CA ARG A 402 19.61 17.40 8.58
C ARG A 402 20.04 16.01 9.07
N LEU A 403 19.63 14.93 8.39
CA LEU A 403 20.08 13.58 8.71
C LEU A 403 21.60 13.46 8.56
N ILE A 404 22.16 13.93 7.45
CA ILE A 404 23.60 13.89 7.18
C ILE A 404 24.40 14.69 8.21
N ALA A 405 23.90 15.84 8.66
CA ALA A 405 24.54 16.64 9.71
C ALA A 405 24.62 15.88 11.04
N ASP A 406 23.54 15.16 11.41
CA ASP A 406 23.55 14.35 12.61
C ASP A 406 24.49 13.13 12.47
N LEU A 407 24.49 12.44 11.32
CA LEU A 407 25.38 11.31 11.05
C LEU A 407 26.87 11.71 11.14
N ARG A 408 27.26 12.91 10.73
CA ARG A 408 28.63 13.40 10.85
C ARG A 408 29.12 13.54 12.29
N ASN A 409 28.20 13.72 13.22
CA ASN A 409 28.52 13.84 14.64
C ASN A 409 28.59 12.48 15.36
N GLU A 410 28.40 11.38 14.61
CA GLU A 410 28.45 10.02 15.14
C GLU A 410 29.76 9.32 14.75
N THR A 411 30.24 8.44 15.61
CA THR A 411 31.43 7.62 15.35
C THR A 411 30.99 6.24 14.87
N ILE A 412 31.41 5.84 13.68
CA ILE A 412 31.06 4.52 13.10
C ILE A 412 31.56 3.36 13.98
N SER A 413 32.58 3.57 14.81
CA SER A 413 33.14 2.59 15.74
C SER A 413 32.22 2.20 16.91
N ASP A 414 31.17 2.98 17.18
CA ASP A 414 30.24 2.77 18.31
C ASP A 414 28.97 2.04 17.89
N LEU A 415 28.90 1.55 16.65
CA LEU A 415 27.77 0.92 15.97
C LEU A 415 28.02 -0.57 15.72
#